data_8bc93d4d4a7603571de05d06f95192ef
#
_entry.id   8bc93d4d4a7603571de05d06f95192ef
#
_cell.length_a   1.000
_cell.length_b   1.000
_cell.length_c   1.000
_cell.angle_alpha   90.00
_cell.angle_beta   90.00
_cell.angle_gamma   90.00
#
_symmetry.space_group_name_H-M   'P 1'
#
loop_
_entity.id
_entity.type
_entity.pdbx_description
1 polymer ?
#
loop_
_entity_poly.entity_id
_entity_poly.type
_entity_poly.pdbx_seq_one_letter_code
_entity_poly.pdbx_strand_id
1 'polypeptide(L)'
;MKMLTKFSLVNLIIMVAIFIVSALLLFRFTQVILIREIDGDLTCVEKKVQQYVKQHNALPEDHPLGEEELRFESTGNQKIMRTRRLTQIISKPENKMHNIMQLDFPLRFQNNWYKVMISKPVVAMHHLSRALITISISTIFLIIL
;
A
#
# COMPACT_ATOMS: atom_id res chain seq x y z
N MET A 1 -43.66 -19.44 -24.57
CA MET A 1 -42.86 -19.54 -23.34
C MET A 1 -41.34 -19.67 -23.55
N LYS A 2 -40.87 -20.47 -24.52
CA LYS A 2 -39.40 -20.68 -24.73
C LYS A 2 -38.61 -19.43 -25.20
N MET A 3 -39.22 -18.42 -25.80
CA MET A 3 -38.52 -17.19 -26.20
C MET A 3 -38.27 -16.22 -25.04
N LEU A 4 -39.24 -16.06 -24.16
CA LEU A 4 -39.10 -15.18 -22.97
C LEU A 4 -37.99 -15.64 -22.01
N THR A 5 -37.88 -16.96 -21.81
CA THR A 5 -36.81 -17.54 -20.95
C THR A 5 -35.42 -17.36 -21.56
N LYS A 6 -35.27 -17.46 -22.87
CA LYS A 6 -33.98 -17.20 -23.54
C LYS A 6 -33.57 -15.74 -23.45
N PHE A 7 -34.49 -14.81 -23.59
CA PHE A 7 -34.22 -13.38 -23.50
C PHE A 7 -33.85 -12.98 -22.08
N SER A 8 -34.53 -13.53 -21.06
CA SER A 8 -34.22 -13.32 -19.66
C SER A 8 -32.83 -13.85 -19.31
N LEU A 9 -32.46 -15.02 -19.81
CA LEU A 9 -31.16 -15.65 -19.56
C LEU A 9 -30.01 -14.85 -20.19
N VAL A 10 -30.17 -14.36 -21.40
CA VAL A 10 -29.17 -13.51 -22.06
C VAL A 10 -28.99 -12.20 -21.30
N ASN A 11 -30.08 -11.58 -20.86
CA ASN A 11 -30.01 -10.35 -20.08
C ASN A 11 -29.30 -10.56 -18.74
N LEU A 12 -29.55 -11.69 -18.07
CA LEU A 12 -28.88 -12.06 -16.83
C LEU A 12 -27.36 -12.23 -17.04
N ILE A 13 -26.95 -12.91 -18.11
CA ILE A 13 -25.52 -13.11 -18.41
C ILE A 13 -24.83 -11.77 -18.67
N ILE A 14 -25.46 -10.87 -19.43
CA ILE A 14 -24.92 -9.53 -19.69
C ILE A 14 -24.75 -8.74 -18.37
N MET A 15 -25.75 -8.80 -17.49
CA MET A 15 -25.74 -8.10 -16.22
C MET A 15 -24.63 -8.61 -15.30
N VAL A 16 -24.43 -9.93 -15.22
CA VAL A 16 -23.34 -10.54 -14.46
C VAL A 16 -21.97 -10.16 -15.05
N ALA A 17 -21.83 -10.15 -16.37
CA ALA A 17 -20.59 -9.76 -17.04
C ALA A 17 -20.23 -8.30 -16.74
N ILE A 18 -21.17 -7.37 -16.82
CA ILE A 18 -20.98 -5.96 -16.48
C ILE A 18 -20.57 -5.82 -15.01
N PHE A 19 -21.20 -6.58 -14.12
CA PHE A 19 -20.88 -6.54 -12.69
C PHE A 19 -19.44 -7.02 -12.41
N ILE A 20 -19.00 -8.11 -13.04
CA ILE A 20 -17.63 -8.63 -12.89
C ILE A 20 -16.60 -7.60 -13.39
N VAL A 21 -16.84 -6.99 -14.56
CA VAL A 21 -15.95 -5.96 -15.11
C VAL A 21 -15.87 -4.76 -14.16
N SER A 22 -17.01 -4.30 -13.65
CA SER A 22 -17.07 -3.18 -12.69
C SER A 22 -16.32 -3.50 -11.38
N ALA A 23 -16.46 -4.71 -10.86
CA ALA A 23 -15.76 -5.15 -9.67
C ALA A 23 -14.23 -5.19 -9.86
N LEU A 24 -13.77 -5.65 -11.03
CA LEU A 24 -12.34 -5.67 -11.37
C LEU A 24 -11.78 -4.25 -11.51
N LEU A 25 -12.51 -3.33 -12.12
CA LEU A 25 -12.12 -1.92 -12.26
C LEU A 25 -12.04 -1.24 -10.88
N LEU A 26 -13.03 -1.43 -10.04
CA LEU A 26 -13.04 -0.93 -8.66
C LEU A 26 -11.86 -1.45 -7.86
N PHE A 27 -11.56 -2.74 -7.96
CA PHE A 27 -10.42 -3.35 -7.28
C PHE A 27 -9.10 -2.71 -7.73
N ARG A 28 -8.89 -2.53 -9.03
CA ARG A 28 -7.69 -1.87 -9.56
C ARG A 28 -7.58 -0.42 -9.11
N PHE A 29 -8.69 0.31 -9.16
CA PHE A 29 -8.73 1.70 -8.74
C PHE A 29 -8.40 1.86 -7.25
N THR A 30 -8.96 1.00 -6.39
CA THR A 30 -8.67 1.00 -4.95
C THR A 30 -7.19 0.70 -4.67
N GLN A 31 -6.58 -0.24 -5.37
CA GLN A 31 -5.15 -0.52 -5.24
C GLN A 31 -4.28 0.70 -5.57
N VAL A 32 -4.60 1.40 -6.66
CA VAL A 32 -3.84 2.59 -7.08
C VAL A 32 -3.96 3.72 -6.06
N ILE A 33 -5.17 3.96 -5.54
CA ILE A 33 -5.39 4.99 -4.51
C ILE A 33 -4.60 4.66 -3.25
N LEU A 34 -4.68 3.42 -2.76
CA LEU A 34 -4.00 3.00 -1.53
C LEU A 34 -2.48 3.15 -1.64
N ILE A 35 -1.89 2.77 -2.78
CA ILE A 35 -0.46 2.95 -3.01
C ILE A 35 -0.08 4.43 -3.01
N ARG A 36 -0.90 5.30 -3.61
CA ARG A 36 -0.67 6.75 -3.60
C ARG A 36 -0.77 7.35 -2.22
N GLU A 37 -1.71 6.90 -1.41
CA GLU A 37 -1.89 7.36 -0.04
C GLU A 37 -0.66 7.02 0.81
N ILE A 38 -0.21 5.76 0.77
CA ILE A 38 1.00 5.32 1.48
C ILE A 38 2.23 6.11 1.01
N ASP A 39 2.34 6.36 -0.28
CA ASP A 39 3.43 7.15 -0.85
C ASP A 39 3.40 8.61 -0.37
N GLY A 40 2.22 9.19 -0.26
CA GLY A 40 2.02 10.52 0.32
C GLY A 40 2.45 10.57 1.78
N ASP A 41 2.07 9.57 2.57
CA ASP A 41 2.45 9.47 3.98
C ASP A 41 3.97 9.34 4.15
N LEU A 42 4.62 8.44 3.40
CA LEU A 42 6.07 8.28 3.43
C LEU A 42 6.81 9.58 3.06
N THR A 43 6.30 10.31 2.06
CA THR A 43 6.87 11.61 1.67
C THR A 43 6.66 12.67 2.77
N CYS A 44 5.55 12.60 3.49
CA CYS A 44 5.30 13.49 4.63
C CYS A 44 6.28 13.22 5.76
N VAL A 45 6.55 11.95 6.09
CA VAL A 45 7.54 11.55 7.10
C VAL A 45 8.95 11.96 6.69
N GLU A 46 9.33 11.78 5.41
CA GLU A 46 10.60 12.27 4.88
C GLU A 46 10.82 13.75 5.18
N LYS A 47 9.80 14.59 4.89
CA LYS A 47 9.85 16.03 5.17
C LYS A 47 9.96 16.34 6.67
N LYS A 48 9.21 15.61 7.51
CA LYS A 48 9.27 15.75 8.97
C LYS A 48 10.66 15.42 9.51
N VAL A 49 11.28 14.34 9.06
CA VAL A 49 12.64 13.94 9.44
C VAL A 49 13.66 15.00 9.03
N GLN A 50 13.58 15.49 7.77
CA GLN A 50 14.48 16.55 7.29
C GLN A 50 14.32 17.84 8.11
N GLN A 51 13.08 18.22 8.44
CA GLN A 51 12.80 19.41 9.24
C GLN A 51 13.30 19.24 10.69
N TYR A 52 13.08 18.07 11.29
CA TYR A 52 13.57 17.76 12.65
C TYR A 52 15.08 17.90 12.74
N VAL A 53 15.82 17.31 11.80
CA VAL A 53 17.28 17.40 11.76
C VAL A 53 17.76 18.83 11.59
N LYS A 54 17.08 19.65 10.79
CA LYS A 54 17.40 21.09 10.62
C LYS A 54 17.14 21.91 11.88
N GLN A 55 16.09 21.59 12.63
CA GLN A 55 15.69 22.36 13.82
C GLN A 55 16.49 21.96 15.06
N HIS A 56 16.73 20.68 15.26
CA HIS A 56 17.34 20.17 16.48
C HIS A 56 18.85 19.89 16.34
N ASN A 57 19.37 19.95 15.09
CA ASN A 57 20.74 19.58 14.77
C ASN A 57 21.15 18.21 15.37
N ALA A 58 20.20 17.29 15.42
CA ALA A 58 20.34 15.93 15.94
C ALA A 58 19.59 14.95 15.03
N LEU A 59 20.08 13.72 14.94
CA LEU A 59 19.34 12.64 14.30
C LEU A 59 18.22 12.19 15.26
N PRO A 60 16.98 11.99 14.77
CA PRO A 60 15.97 11.34 15.58
C PRO A 60 16.43 9.93 15.95
N GLU A 61 16.12 9.49 17.14
CA GLU A 61 16.41 8.11 17.56
C GLU A 61 15.62 7.12 16.69
N ASP A 62 16.15 5.89 16.53
CA ASP A 62 15.45 4.77 15.88
C ASP A 62 14.21 4.42 16.72
N HIS A 63 13.12 5.14 16.49
CA HIS A 63 11.86 4.91 17.18
C HIS A 63 10.76 4.60 16.17
N PRO A 64 9.88 3.65 16.47
CA PRO A 64 8.66 3.49 15.70
C PRO A 64 7.81 4.76 15.88
N LEU A 65 7.71 5.55 14.83
CA LEU A 65 6.78 6.68 14.73
C LEU A 65 5.38 6.12 14.40
N GLY A 66 4.73 5.50 15.40
CA GLY A 66 3.43 4.87 15.22
C GLY A 66 3.51 3.54 14.47
N GLU A 67 2.90 3.45 13.30
CA GLU A 67 2.93 2.25 12.43
C GLU A 67 4.15 2.22 11.48
N GLU A 68 4.99 3.24 11.52
CA GLU A 68 6.12 3.43 10.61
C GLU A 68 7.43 3.10 11.34
N GLU A 69 8.28 2.31 10.71
CA GLU A 69 9.60 1.96 11.21
C GLU A 69 10.64 2.86 10.55
N LEU A 70 11.37 3.62 11.35
CA LEU A 70 12.43 4.51 10.90
C LEU A 70 13.79 3.91 11.27
N ARG A 71 14.67 3.76 10.27
CA ARG A 71 16.05 3.28 10.48
C ARG A 71 17.06 4.20 9.82
N PHE A 72 18.18 4.41 10.48
CA PHE A 72 19.31 5.21 9.99
C PHE A 72 20.53 4.30 9.77
N GLU A 73 21.12 4.39 8.58
CA GLU A 73 22.35 3.70 8.25
C GLU A 73 23.39 4.73 7.78
N SER A 74 24.55 4.77 8.43
CA SER A 74 25.63 5.68 8.03
C SER A 74 26.29 5.17 6.74
N THR A 75 26.31 6.01 5.72
CA THR A 75 26.90 5.69 4.41
C THR A 75 28.24 6.41 4.18
N GLY A 76 28.72 7.18 5.17
CA GLY A 76 29.96 7.95 5.06
C GLY A 76 29.86 9.07 4.02
N ASN A 77 30.74 8.99 2.99
CA ASN A 77 30.82 10.03 1.96
C ASN A 77 29.95 9.77 0.72
N GLN A 78 29.21 8.67 0.64
CA GLN A 78 28.42 8.33 -0.54
C GLN A 78 26.99 8.82 -0.42
N LYS A 79 26.57 9.67 -1.37
CA LYS A 79 25.18 10.08 -1.54
C LYS A 79 24.40 8.96 -2.23
N ILE A 80 23.38 8.44 -1.56
CA ILE A 80 22.48 7.41 -2.11
C ILE A 80 21.37 8.07 -2.90
N MET A 81 20.87 7.39 -3.93
CA MET A 81 19.67 7.82 -4.64
C MET A 81 18.41 7.52 -3.83
N ARG A 82 17.45 8.43 -3.90
CA ARG A 82 16.11 8.22 -3.36
C ARG A 82 15.45 7.06 -4.11
N THR A 83 15.10 6.01 -3.38
CA THR A 83 14.54 4.78 -3.97
C THR A 83 13.30 4.36 -3.20
N ARG A 84 12.28 3.92 -3.93
CA ARG A 84 11.07 3.30 -3.38
C ARG A 84 11.07 1.83 -3.73
N ARG A 85 10.75 0.99 -2.76
CA ARG A 85 10.66 -0.46 -2.97
C ARG A 85 9.41 -0.99 -2.28
N LEU A 86 8.71 -1.87 -3.00
CA LEU A 86 7.71 -2.74 -2.40
C LEU A 86 8.42 -4.03 -2.03
N THR A 87 8.57 -4.30 -0.75
CA THR A 87 9.30 -5.47 -0.23
C THR A 87 8.34 -6.34 0.57
N GLN A 88 8.53 -7.65 0.50
CA GLN A 88 7.81 -8.60 1.34
C GLN A 88 8.68 -8.95 2.52
N ILE A 89 8.17 -8.74 3.73
CA ILE A 89 8.86 -9.15 4.96
C ILE A 89 8.01 -10.21 5.66
N ILE A 90 8.68 -11.25 6.14
CA ILE A 90 8.07 -12.26 6.98
C ILE A 90 8.14 -11.78 8.42
N SER A 91 7.00 -11.45 9.01
CA SER A 91 6.92 -11.08 10.42
C SER A 91 7.17 -12.31 11.29
N LYS A 92 8.23 -12.26 12.08
CA LYS A 92 8.69 -13.38 12.90
C LYS A 92 7.71 -13.92 13.95
N PRO A 93 6.81 -13.19 14.62
CA PRO A 93 5.93 -13.86 15.57
C PRO A 93 4.77 -14.62 14.89
N GLU A 94 4.29 -14.17 13.71
CA GLU A 94 3.11 -14.75 13.07
C GLU A 94 3.39 -15.57 11.80
N ASN A 95 4.62 -15.63 11.34
CA ASN A 95 5.05 -16.28 10.09
C ASN A 95 4.19 -15.88 8.87
N LYS A 96 3.63 -14.67 8.89
CA LYS A 96 2.83 -14.11 7.80
C LYS A 96 3.68 -13.20 6.93
N MET A 97 3.52 -13.33 5.62
CA MET A 97 4.10 -12.40 4.65
C MET A 97 3.32 -11.08 4.67
N HIS A 98 3.98 -10.02 5.06
CA HIS A 98 3.44 -8.67 4.96
C HIS A 98 4.14 -7.91 3.83
N ASN A 99 3.34 -7.28 2.98
CA ASN A 99 3.86 -6.33 2.01
C ASN A 99 4.19 -5.03 2.74
N ILE A 100 5.42 -4.58 2.61
CA ILE A 100 5.91 -3.33 3.19
C ILE A 100 6.33 -2.41 2.07
N MET A 101 5.89 -1.16 2.12
CA MET A 101 6.42 -0.11 1.27
C MET A 101 7.56 0.57 2.00
N GLN A 102 8.75 0.56 1.39
CA GLN A 102 9.96 1.15 1.93
C GLN A 102 10.40 2.32 1.06
N LEU A 103 10.69 3.44 1.70
CA LEU A 103 11.30 4.62 1.11
C LEU A 103 12.70 4.80 1.67
N ASP A 104 13.70 4.76 0.79
CA ASP A 104 15.09 5.06 1.13
C ASP A 104 15.44 6.45 0.58
N PHE A 105 15.98 7.33 1.41
CA PHE A 105 16.43 8.65 0.97
C PHE A 105 17.73 9.07 1.66
N PRO A 106 18.55 9.92 0.98
CA PRO A 106 19.77 10.43 1.57
C PRO A 106 19.48 11.61 2.51
N LEU A 107 20.10 11.60 3.66
CA LEU A 107 20.10 12.71 4.61
C LEU A 107 21.54 13.11 4.92
N ARG A 108 21.85 14.42 4.85
CA ARG A 108 23.16 14.94 5.23
C ARG A 108 23.10 15.50 6.64
N PHE A 109 23.95 14.96 7.53
CA PHE A 109 24.08 15.42 8.89
C PHE A 109 25.56 15.43 9.32
N GLN A 110 26.03 16.52 9.93
CA GLN A 110 27.43 16.71 10.39
C GLN A 110 28.49 16.28 9.37
N ASN A 111 28.31 16.69 8.13
CA ASN A 111 29.19 16.40 7.01
C ASN A 111 29.23 14.93 6.51
N ASN A 112 28.43 14.04 7.10
CA ASN A 112 28.27 12.66 6.70
C ASN A 112 26.91 12.44 6.04
N TRP A 113 26.85 11.47 5.10
CA TRP A 113 25.63 11.02 4.51
C TRP A 113 25.05 9.83 5.29
N TYR A 114 23.75 9.89 5.53
CA TYR A 114 22.97 8.82 6.14
C TYR A 114 21.92 8.35 5.15
N LYS A 115 21.74 7.05 5.10
CA LYS A 115 20.60 6.43 4.43
C LYS A 115 19.48 6.31 5.44
N VAL A 116 18.40 7.02 5.21
CA VAL A 116 17.19 6.92 6.02
C VAL A 116 16.24 5.97 5.33
N MET A 117 15.80 4.96 6.04
CA MET A 117 14.85 3.95 5.58
C MET A 117 13.56 4.12 6.36
N ILE A 118 12.48 4.42 5.67
CA ILE A 118 11.14 4.47 6.26
C ILE A 118 10.34 3.31 5.68
N SER A 119 9.78 2.48 6.54
CA SER A 119 8.94 1.36 6.14
C SER A 119 7.54 1.46 6.74
N LYS A 120 6.54 1.23 5.91
CA LYS A 120 5.12 1.19 6.31
C LYS A 120 4.46 -0.09 5.83
N PRO A 121 3.80 -0.85 6.74
CA PRO A 121 3.13 -2.08 6.34
C PRO A 121 1.89 -1.76 5.48
N VAL A 122 1.72 -2.49 4.38
CA VAL A 122 0.56 -2.37 3.47
C VAL A 122 -0.55 -3.34 3.91
N VAL A 123 -0.84 -3.37 5.22
CA VAL A 123 -1.78 -4.33 5.82
C VAL A 123 -3.22 -4.11 5.35
N ALA A 124 -3.61 -2.86 5.11
CA ALA A 124 -4.95 -2.50 4.66
C ALA A 124 -5.36 -3.16 3.33
N MET A 125 -4.39 -3.51 2.47
CA MET A 125 -4.65 -4.11 1.16
C MET A 125 -5.29 -5.51 1.23
N HIS A 126 -4.92 -6.31 2.22
CA HIS A 126 -5.46 -7.67 2.39
C HIS A 126 -6.91 -7.67 2.91
N HIS A 127 -7.23 -6.78 3.84
CA HIS A 127 -8.58 -6.67 4.40
C HIS A 127 -9.56 -6.07 3.38
N LEU A 128 -9.16 -5.04 2.66
CA LEU A 128 -9.96 -4.42 1.61
C LEU A 128 -10.21 -5.37 0.44
N SER A 129 -9.20 -6.12 -0.02
CA SER A 129 -9.40 -7.07 -1.11
C SER A 129 -10.33 -8.22 -0.72
N ARG A 130 -10.23 -8.74 0.50
CA ARG A 130 -11.18 -9.76 1.01
C ARG A 130 -12.60 -9.22 1.11
N ALA A 131 -12.79 -8.02 1.65
CA ALA A 131 -14.11 -7.40 1.75
C ALA A 131 -14.74 -7.19 0.37
N LEU A 132 -13.98 -6.67 -0.60
CA LEU A 132 -14.46 -6.46 -1.97
C LEU A 132 -14.83 -7.78 -2.65
N ILE A 133 -14.02 -8.83 -2.51
CA ILE A 133 -14.31 -10.15 -3.05
C ILE A 133 -15.58 -10.72 -2.42
N THR A 134 -15.71 -10.65 -1.09
CA THR A 134 -16.89 -11.16 -0.37
C THR A 134 -18.16 -10.44 -0.78
N ILE A 135 -18.13 -9.11 -0.87
CA ILE A 135 -19.25 -8.29 -1.33
C ILE A 135 -19.62 -8.65 -2.77
N SER A 136 -18.62 -8.79 -3.66
CA SER A 136 -18.86 -9.13 -5.06
C SER A 136 -19.51 -10.51 -5.21
N ILE A 137 -19.03 -11.52 -4.50
CA ILE A 137 -19.62 -12.87 -4.51
C ILE A 137 -21.04 -12.84 -3.97
N SER A 138 -21.26 -12.15 -2.85
CA SER A 138 -22.60 -12.02 -2.23
C SER A 138 -23.59 -11.35 -3.17
N THR A 139 -23.16 -10.31 -3.88
CA THR A 139 -24.03 -9.59 -4.83
C THR A 139 -24.35 -10.44 -6.06
N ILE A 140 -23.38 -11.19 -6.58
CA ILE A 140 -23.64 -12.13 -7.70
C ILE A 140 -24.63 -13.20 -7.27
N PHE A 141 -24.49 -13.74 -6.06
CA PHE A 141 -25.43 -14.75 -5.53
C PHE A 141 -26.84 -14.19 -5.42
N LEU A 142 -26.99 -12.94 -4.94
CA LEU A 142 -28.29 -12.26 -4.83
C LEU A 142 -28.97 -12.01 -6.20
N ILE A 143 -28.17 -11.76 -7.26
CA ILE A 143 -28.69 -11.53 -8.61
C ILE A 143 -29.19 -12.83 -9.24
N ILE A 144 -28.57 -13.97 -8.89
CA ILE A 144 -28.91 -15.29 -9.46
C ILE A 144 -30.15 -15.90 -8.77
N LEU A 145 -30.45 -15.52 -7.55
CA LEU A 145 -31.59 -16.02 -6.74
C LEU A 145 -32.89 -15.36 -7.14
#